data_5eed76171da47e8aa826f9aa9d908bbc
#
_entry.id   5eed76171da47e8aa826f9aa9d908bbc
#
_cell.length_a   1.000
_cell.length_b   1.000
_cell.length_c   1.000
_cell.angle_alpha   90.00
_cell.angle_beta   90.00
_cell.angle_gamma   90.00
#
_symmetry.space_group_name_H-M   'P 1'
#
loop_
_entity.id
_entity.type
_entity.pdbx_description
1 polymer ?
#
loop_
_entity_poly.entity_id
_entity_poly.type
_entity_poly.pdbx_seq_one_letter_code
_entity_poly.pdbx_strand_id
1 'polypeptide(L)'
;INNVYDWLMPGGYFVLHLVNRDKFDPILNTADPLHIVSAQKYAKKRITNSLVKFKDFQYKANFELDKENNLAEFKEDMTDDKTKHVRQNVHKLYMVPQKEIISLAKQAGFILQGKIDMVQAQYGYQYLYLMYKPE
;
A
#
# COMPACT_ATOMS: atom_id res chain seq x y z
N ILE A 1 11.06 -10.48 -10.31
CA ILE A 1 9.98 -11.18 -11.06
C ILE A 1 10.55 -12.28 -11.95
N ASN A 2 11.62 -12.02 -12.67
CA ASN A 2 12.26 -13.05 -13.51
C ASN A 2 12.68 -14.27 -12.70
N ASN A 3 13.26 -14.09 -11.53
CA ASN A 3 13.64 -15.18 -10.64
C ASN A 3 12.44 -16.03 -10.23
N VAL A 4 11.31 -15.40 -9.92
CA VAL A 4 10.08 -16.11 -9.56
C VAL A 4 9.57 -16.94 -10.73
N TYR A 5 9.64 -16.40 -11.94
CA TYR A 5 9.27 -17.13 -13.15
C TYR A 5 10.13 -18.40 -13.32
N ASP A 6 11.43 -18.25 -13.13
CA ASP A 6 12.37 -19.39 -13.27
C ASP A 6 12.18 -20.46 -12.19
N TRP A 7 11.83 -20.06 -10.97
CA TRP A 7 11.61 -20.99 -9.85
C TRP A 7 10.30 -21.75 -9.96
N LEU A 8 9.28 -21.19 -10.60
CA LEU A 8 8.00 -21.85 -10.74
C LEU A 8 8.04 -22.94 -11.79
N MET A 9 7.36 -24.04 -11.49
CA MET A 9 7.09 -25.07 -12.48
C MET A 9 6.09 -24.57 -13.53
N PRO A 10 6.17 -25.03 -14.78
CA PRO A 10 5.11 -24.77 -15.75
C PRO A 10 3.74 -25.17 -15.20
N GLY A 11 2.73 -24.34 -15.41
CA GLY A 11 1.39 -24.51 -14.82
C GLY A 11 1.26 -23.91 -13.41
N GLY A 12 2.34 -23.37 -12.84
CA GLY A 12 2.33 -22.74 -11.53
C GLY A 12 1.77 -21.31 -11.51
N TYR A 13 1.46 -20.85 -10.32
CA TYR A 13 0.87 -19.54 -10.11
C TYR A 13 1.74 -18.67 -9.21
N PHE A 14 1.73 -17.37 -9.51
CA PHE A 14 2.34 -16.34 -8.70
C PHE A 14 1.27 -15.32 -8.32
N VAL A 15 1.09 -15.09 -7.02
CA VAL A 15 0.11 -14.14 -6.52
C VAL A 15 0.82 -12.86 -6.09
N LEU A 16 0.38 -11.73 -6.63
CA LEU A 16 0.89 -10.41 -6.29
C LEU A 16 -0.18 -9.64 -5.51
N HIS A 17 0.19 -9.14 -4.34
CA HIS A 17 -0.63 -8.19 -3.59
C HIS A 17 -0.13 -6.78 -3.90
N LEU A 18 -0.90 -6.00 -4.64
CA LEU A 18 -0.54 -4.66 -5.07
C LEU A 18 -1.59 -3.65 -4.60
N VAL A 19 -1.20 -2.39 -4.55
CA VAL A 19 -2.07 -1.29 -4.13
C VAL A 19 -2.17 -0.24 -5.22
N ASN A 20 -3.33 0.44 -5.29
CA ASN A 20 -3.45 1.67 -6.05
C ASN A 20 -2.83 2.79 -5.21
N ARG A 21 -1.57 3.14 -5.48
CA ARG A 21 -0.80 4.08 -4.66
C ARG A 21 -1.40 5.49 -4.61
N ASP A 22 -2.21 5.85 -5.60
CA ASP A 22 -2.83 7.18 -5.65
C ASP A 22 -4.00 7.32 -4.68
N LYS A 23 -4.62 6.20 -4.30
CA LYS A 23 -5.82 6.17 -3.46
C LYS A 23 -5.62 5.37 -2.16
N PHE A 24 -4.65 4.47 -2.13
CA PHE A 24 -4.35 3.66 -0.96
C PHE A 24 -3.99 4.55 0.23
N ASP A 25 -4.58 4.25 1.38
CA ASP A 25 -4.29 4.93 2.63
C ASP A 25 -3.89 3.90 3.68
N PRO A 26 -2.63 3.90 4.16
CA PRO A 26 -2.19 2.99 5.20
C PRO A 26 -2.70 3.39 6.59
N ILE A 27 -3.28 4.59 6.70
CA ILE A 27 -3.79 5.09 7.97
C ILE A 27 -5.18 4.50 8.21
N LEU A 28 -5.30 3.76 9.32
CA LEU A 28 -6.59 3.18 9.72
C LEU A 28 -7.57 4.29 10.08
N ASN A 29 -8.64 4.36 9.32
CA ASN A 29 -9.69 5.35 9.52
C ASN A 29 -10.79 4.78 10.42
N THR A 30 -10.49 4.58 11.69
CA THR A 30 -11.43 4.01 12.64
C THR A 30 -12.35 5.03 13.31
N ALA A 31 -12.09 6.32 13.13
CA ALA A 31 -12.71 7.35 13.95
C ALA A 31 -13.47 8.42 13.18
N ASP A 32 -13.34 8.50 11.87
CA ASP A 32 -14.00 9.57 11.11
C ASP A 32 -14.71 9.04 9.86
N PRO A 33 -16.06 8.84 9.93
CA PRO A 33 -16.84 8.42 8.77
C PRO A 33 -16.89 9.47 7.65
N LEU A 34 -16.43 10.69 7.93
CA LEU A 34 -16.38 11.79 6.97
C LEU A 34 -14.99 11.98 6.37
N HIS A 35 -14.10 11.02 6.53
CA HIS A 35 -12.77 11.08 5.95
C HIS A 35 -12.88 11.12 4.42
N ILE A 36 -12.93 12.32 3.90
CA ILE A 36 -12.87 12.56 2.46
C ILE A 36 -11.42 12.40 2.06
N VAL A 37 -11.12 11.31 1.35
CA VAL A 37 -9.82 11.17 0.69
C VAL A 37 -9.70 12.37 -0.26
N SER A 38 -8.90 13.35 0.12
CA SER A 38 -8.73 14.52 -0.72
C SER A 38 -8.15 14.10 -2.07
N ALA A 39 -8.72 14.66 -3.12
CA ALA A 39 -8.33 14.37 -4.49
C ALA A 39 -6.95 14.97 -4.80
N GLN A 40 -5.88 14.34 -4.28
CA GLN A 40 -4.49 14.70 -4.63
C GLN A 40 -4.00 13.92 -5.86
N LYS A 41 -4.92 13.56 -6.75
CA LYS A 41 -4.65 12.70 -7.91
C LYS A 41 -3.55 13.25 -8.83
N TYR A 42 -3.46 14.56 -8.96
CA TYR A 42 -2.50 15.23 -9.85
C TYR A 42 -1.29 15.80 -9.13
N ALA A 43 -1.22 15.70 -7.82
CA ALA A 43 -0.08 16.19 -7.07
C ALA A 43 1.12 15.27 -7.24
N LYS A 44 2.32 15.84 -7.38
CA LYS A 44 3.58 15.07 -7.40
C LYS A 44 3.82 14.34 -6.09
N LYS A 45 3.38 14.93 -4.98
CA LYS A 45 3.45 14.35 -3.65
C LYS A 45 2.05 14.19 -3.09
N ARG A 46 1.79 13.04 -2.50
CA ARG A 46 0.57 12.78 -1.76
C ARG A 46 0.89 12.75 -0.27
N ILE A 47 0.21 13.57 0.51
CA ILE A 47 0.40 13.67 1.96
C ILE A 47 -0.92 13.38 2.64
N THR A 48 -0.93 12.44 3.59
CA THR A 48 -2.09 12.13 4.41
C THR A 48 -1.67 12.12 5.88
N ASN A 49 -2.42 12.84 6.71
CA ASN A 49 -2.19 12.93 8.14
C ASN A 49 -3.41 12.47 8.92
N SER A 50 -3.20 11.85 10.06
CA SER A 50 -4.25 11.49 11.00
C SER A 50 -3.78 11.68 12.43
N LEU A 51 -4.67 12.14 13.29
CA LEU A 51 -4.47 12.24 14.73
C LEU A 51 -5.67 11.59 15.42
N VAL A 52 -5.41 10.55 16.21
CA VAL A 52 -6.45 9.86 16.98
C VAL A 52 -6.07 9.92 18.47
N LYS A 53 -7.02 10.39 19.30
CA LYS A 53 -6.85 10.43 20.74
C LYS A 53 -7.57 9.26 21.38
N PHE A 54 -6.80 8.41 22.07
CA PHE A 54 -7.32 7.34 22.91
C PHE A 54 -7.36 7.79 24.38
N LYS A 55 -7.90 6.95 25.23
CA LYS A 55 -8.06 7.29 26.66
C LYS A 55 -6.74 7.65 27.36
N ASP A 56 -5.68 6.88 27.09
CA ASP A 56 -4.39 6.99 27.78
C ASP A 56 -3.24 7.40 26.87
N PHE A 57 -3.46 7.48 25.55
CA PHE A 57 -2.41 7.82 24.60
C PHE A 57 -2.96 8.48 23.32
N GLN A 58 -2.08 9.08 22.58
CA GLN A 58 -2.38 9.67 21.26
C GLN A 58 -1.62 8.93 20.17
N TYR A 59 -2.28 8.72 19.05
CA TYR A 59 -1.70 8.14 17.85
C TYR A 59 -1.71 9.16 16.74
N LYS A 60 -0.55 9.48 16.20
CA LYS A 60 -0.39 10.36 15.05
C LYS A 60 0.26 9.58 13.92
N ALA A 61 -0.33 9.64 12.75
CA ALA A 61 0.22 9.00 11.56
C ALA A 61 0.36 10.01 10.43
N ASN A 62 1.44 9.86 9.67
CA ASN A 62 1.73 10.65 8.48
C ASN A 62 2.21 9.74 7.37
N PHE A 63 1.54 9.82 6.22
CA PHE A 63 1.93 9.11 5.00
C PHE A 63 2.25 10.13 3.92
N GLU A 64 3.43 10.05 3.35
CA GLU A 64 3.89 10.90 2.26
C GLU A 64 4.37 10.03 1.10
N LEU A 65 3.80 10.22 -0.08
CA LEU A 65 4.16 9.53 -1.30
C LEU A 65 4.75 10.52 -2.31
N ASP A 66 6.01 10.30 -2.68
CA ASP A 66 6.66 10.97 -3.81
C ASP A 66 6.45 10.12 -5.06
N LYS A 67 5.49 10.50 -5.89
CA LYS A 67 5.12 9.76 -7.10
C LYS A 67 6.21 9.75 -8.16
N GLU A 68 7.02 10.80 -8.22
CA GLU A 68 8.07 10.93 -9.21
C GLU A 68 9.22 9.94 -8.97
N ASN A 69 9.57 9.72 -7.70
CA ASN A 69 10.64 8.81 -7.30
C ASN A 69 10.14 7.45 -6.81
N ASN A 70 8.83 7.21 -6.79
CA ASN A 70 8.19 5.99 -6.30
C ASN A 70 8.51 5.68 -4.84
N LEU A 71 8.79 6.70 -4.04
CA LEU A 71 9.16 6.55 -2.64
C LEU A 71 8.04 7.02 -1.72
N ALA A 72 7.75 6.23 -0.71
CA ALA A 72 6.80 6.59 0.33
C ALA A 72 7.43 6.49 1.71
N GLU A 73 6.99 7.36 2.61
CA GLU A 73 7.37 7.33 4.01
C GLU A 73 6.12 7.33 4.87
N PHE A 74 6.02 6.33 5.73
CA PHE A 74 4.92 6.19 6.69
C PHE A 74 5.48 6.31 8.09
N LYS A 75 5.09 7.37 8.80
CA LYS A 75 5.50 7.66 10.16
C LYS A 75 4.33 7.48 11.10
N GLU A 76 4.57 6.79 12.21
CA GLU A 76 3.60 6.60 13.28
C GLU A 76 4.21 7.06 14.59
N ASP A 77 3.53 7.96 15.30
CA ASP A 77 3.91 8.42 16.63
C ASP A 77 2.84 8.02 17.63
N MET A 78 3.25 7.31 18.67
CA MET A 78 2.41 7.02 19.82
C MET A 78 2.95 7.78 21.04
N THR A 79 2.12 8.64 21.63
CA THR A 79 2.49 9.45 22.78
C THR A 79 1.68 9.03 24.00
N ASP A 80 2.35 8.64 25.09
CA ASP A 80 1.71 8.37 26.36
C ASP A 80 1.31 9.68 27.04
N ASP A 81 0.04 9.81 27.42
CA ASP A 81 -0.50 11.06 27.98
C ASP A 81 0.07 11.37 29.37
N LYS A 82 0.41 10.35 30.15
CA LYS A 82 0.94 10.51 31.51
C LYS A 82 2.43 10.80 31.53
N THR A 83 3.22 9.96 30.87
CA THR A 83 4.69 10.04 30.89
C THR A 83 5.24 10.97 29.81
N LYS A 84 4.43 11.34 28.81
CA LYS A 84 4.85 12.09 27.62
C LYS A 84 5.92 11.36 26.79
N HIS A 85 6.08 10.06 27.03
CA HIS A 85 6.97 9.23 26.23
C HIS A 85 6.41 9.05 24.82
N VAL A 86 7.27 9.23 23.81
CA VAL A 86 6.90 9.09 22.39
C VAL A 86 7.60 7.87 21.82
N ARG A 87 6.80 6.96 21.23
CA ARG A 87 7.30 5.86 20.42
C ARG A 87 7.06 6.19 18.95
N GLN A 88 8.12 6.18 18.15
CA GLN A 88 8.05 6.49 16.73
C GLN A 88 8.44 5.27 15.90
N ASN A 89 7.62 4.98 14.89
CA ASN A 89 7.93 4.03 13.83
C ASN A 89 8.01 4.77 12.49
N VAL A 90 9.02 4.44 11.70
CA VAL A 90 9.18 5.00 10.35
C VAL A 90 9.34 3.84 9.37
N HIS A 91 8.47 3.79 8.36
CA HIS A 91 8.53 2.83 7.28
C HIS A 91 8.82 3.55 5.98
N LYS A 92 9.89 3.15 5.30
CA LYS A 92 10.22 3.65 3.96
C LYS A 92 9.87 2.57 2.94
N LEU A 93 9.05 2.93 1.97
CA LEU A 93 8.49 2.00 1.00
C LEU A 93 8.83 2.46 -0.41
N TYR A 94 9.19 1.51 -1.26
CA TYR A 94 9.32 1.76 -2.68
C TYR A 94 8.01 1.34 -3.36
N MET A 95 7.23 2.32 -3.80
CA MET A 95 5.87 2.12 -4.30
C MET A 95 5.80 2.41 -5.80
N VAL A 96 6.12 1.42 -6.59
CA VAL A 96 5.97 1.47 -8.05
C VAL A 96 4.49 1.34 -8.41
N PRO A 97 3.99 2.06 -9.44
CA PRO A 97 2.62 1.87 -9.90
C PRO A 97 2.37 0.39 -10.25
N GLN A 98 1.21 -0.13 -9.84
CA GLN A 98 0.87 -1.54 -10.07
C GLN A 98 0.91 -1.92 -11.56
N LYS A 99 0.56 -0.99 -12.45
CA LYS A 99 0.63 -1.19 -13.89
C LYS A 99 2.03 -1.56 -14.37
N GLU A 100 3.06 -0.94 -13.82
CA GLU A 100 4.46 -1.25 -14.17
C GLU A 100 4.86 -2.64 -13.70
N ILE A 101 4.45 -3.02 -12.48
CA ILE A 101 4.76 -4.34 -11.93
C ILE A 101 4.08 -5.43 -12.75
N ILE A 102 2.82 -5.24 -13.11
CA ILE A 102 2.08 -6.18 -13.96
C ILE A 102 2.73 -6.30 -15.34
N SER A 103 3.18 -5.19 -15.92
CA SER A 103 3.89 -5.17 -17.18
C SER A 103 5.18 -5.98 -17.13
N LEU A 104 5.97 -5.82 -16.05
CA LEU A 104 7.19 -6.60 -15.82
C LEU A 104 6.89 -8.10 -15.69
N ALA A 105 5.80 -8.45 -15.02
CA ALA A 105 5.39 -9.85 -14.90
C ALA A 105 5.04 -10.44 -16.27
N LYS A 106 4.31 -9.70 -17.10
CA LYS A 106 4.00 -10.13 -18.48
C LYS A 106 5.25 -10.26 -19.34
N GLN A 107 6.21 -9.34 -19.21
CA GLN A 107 7.48 -9.43 -19.93
C GLN A 107 8.31 -10.66 -19.54
N ALA A 108 8.20 -11.09 -18.26
CA ALA A 108 8.86 -12.30 -17.80
C ALA A 108 8.22 -13.58 -18.36
N GLY A 109 7.01 -13.50 -18.88
CA GLY A 109 6.30 -14.62 -19.48
C GLY A 109 5.01 -15.02 -18.77
N PHE A 110 4.64 -14.34 -17.68
CA PHE A 110 3.40 -14.61 -16.97
C PHE A 110 2.17 -14.14 -17.74
N ILE A 111 1.08 -14.86 -17.57
CA ILE A 111 -0.24 -14.50 -18.07
C ILE A 111 -1.09 -14.05 -16.87
N LEU A 112 -1.68 -12.86 -16.96
CA LEU A 112 -2.63 -12.39 -15.94
C LEU A 112 -3.94 -13.17 -16.08
N GLN A 113 -4.26 -13.97 -15.07
CA GLN A 113 -5.43 -14.84 -15.07
C GLN A 113 -6.59 -14.29 -14.26
N GLY A 114 -6.32 -13.52 -13.23
CA GLY A 114 -7.35 -12.96 -12.37
C GLY A 114 -6.89 -11.78 -11.56
N LYS A 115 -7.88 -10.97 -11.15
CA LYS A 115 -7.70 -9.84 -10.26
C LYS A 115 -8.81 -9.86 -9.22
N ILE A 116 -8.44 -9.81 -7.95
CA ILE A 116 -9.38 -9.79 -6.83
C ILE A 116 -9.28 -8.43 -6.15
N ASP A 117 -10.40 -7.70 -6.10
CA ASP A 117 -10.51 -6.47 -5.32
C ASP A 117 -10.73 -6.85 -3.86
N MET A 118 -9.87 -6.33 -2.97
CA MET A 118 -9.91 -6.67 -1.54
C MET A 118 -10.82 -5.74 -0.73
N VAL A 119 -11.64 -4.92 -1.38
CA VAL A 119 -12.54 -3.97 -0.69
C VAL A 119 -13.51 -4.67 0.26
N GLN A 120 -13.99 -5.86 -0.10
CA GLN A 120 -14.90 -6.63 0.76
C GLN A 120 -14.21 -7.19 2.01
N ALA A 121 -12.89 -7.36 1.97
CA ALA A 121 -12.09 -7.71 3.14
C ALA A 121 -11.64 -6.47 3.92
N GLN A 122 -12.22 -5.30 3.63
CA GLN A 122 -11.90 -4.00 4.22
C GLN A 122 -10.51 -3.47 3.87
N TYR A 123 -9.91 -3.97 2.79
CA TYR A 123 -8.65 -3.48 2.24
C TYR A 123 -8.94 -2.70 0.95
N GLY A 124 -9.42 -1.46 1.10
CA GLY A 124 -9.72 -0.59 -0.03
C GLY A 124 -8.49 -0.26 -0.87
N TYR A 125 -8.67 -0.23 -2.20
CA TYR A 125 -7.62 0.05 -3.17
C TYR A 125 -6.44 -0.91 -3.13
N GLN A 126 -6.66 -2.11 -2.64
CA GLN A 126 -5.71 -3.21 -2.64
C GLN A 126 -6.25 -4.36 -3.47
N TYR A 127 -5.36 -5.04 -4.17
CA TYR A 127 -5.74 -6.07 -5.15
C TYR A 127 -4.79 -7.25 -5.08
N LEU A 128 -5.34 -8.44 -5.28
CA LEU A 128 -4.56 -9.65 -5.54
C LEU A 128 -4.61 -9.94 -7.03
N TYR A 129 -3.44 -10.09 -7.64
CA TYR A 129 -3.31 -10.47 -9.04
C TYR A 129 -2.81 -11.90 -9.15
N LEU A 130 -3.51 -12.71 -9.91
CA LEU A 130 -3.15 -14.11 -10.13
C LEU A 130 -2.43 -14.21 -11.47
N MET A 131 -1.13 -14.49 -11.40
CA MET A 131 -0.26 -14.62 -12.56
C MET A 131 0.04 -16.10 -12.81
N TYR A 132 -0.13 -16.55 -14.04
CA TYR A 132 0.02 -17.94 -14.45
C TYR A 132 1.26 -18.11 -15.31
N LYS A 133 2.07 -19.13 -14.99
CA LYS A 133 3.19 -19.55 -15.83
C LYS A 133 2.68 -20.63 -16.79
N PRO A 134 2.63 -20.36 -18.12
CA PRO A 134 2.14 -21.36 -19.08
C PRO A 134 3.02 -22.59 -19.11
N GLU A 135 2.39 -23.68 -19.47
CA GLU A 135 3.05 -24.97 -19.67
C GLU A 135 3.97 -25.00 -20.91
#